data_e3a8d29e09cec4a18ab20e8ca0d83018
#
_entry.id   e3a8d29e09cec4a18ab20e8ca0d83018
#
_cell.length_a   1.000
_cell.length_b   1.000
_cell.length_c   1.000
_cell.angle_alpha   90.00
_cell.angle_beta   90.00
_cell.angle_gamma   90.00
#
_symmetry.space_group_name_H-M   'P 1'
#
loop_
_entity.id
_entity.type
_entity.pdbx_description
1 polymer ?
#
loop_
_entity_poly.entity_id
_entity_poly.type
_entity_poly.pdbx_seq_one_letter_code
_entity_poly.pdbx_strand_id
1 'polypeptide(L)'
;MARSLGISQPAISSWRRVPADRVLSVEAMTGIPRSDLRPDIYPIHDQAVIASPQALDEIDEARARECEVIGALLWRAPTADTLAVLRNLQGDASPLGMAHLALAEAAEEATPESLRDEFFELFIGVGRGELLPYASYYLTGFLHERPLALVREDMGALGLARDERAGEPEDHIAVLLDILAKLIRGDVSGEGIDADRFYACHIEPWGERFFADLEVAKASTFYKAVGRLGSLFLSIETQAARLPA
;
A
#
# COMPACT_ATOMS: atom_id res chain seq x y z
N MET A 1 38.81 -29.16 11.26
CA MET A 1 37.66 -29.44 12.18
C MET A 1 38.12 -29.81 13.60
N ALA A 2 38.80 -30.94 13.84
CA ALA A 2 39.21 -31.35 15.20
C ALA A 2 40.05 -30.30 15.94
N ARG A 3 41.07 -29.73 15.29
CA ARG A 3 41.95 -28.69 15.88
C ARG A 3 41.21 -27.41 16.21
N SER A 4 40.25 -27.00 15.39
CA SER A 4 39.47 -25.77 15.58
C SER A 4 38.43 -25.91 16.70
N LEU A 5 38.02 -27.12 17.02
CA LEU A 5 37.13 -27.44 18.15
C LEU A 5 37.89 -27.75 19.45
N GLY A 6 39.23 -27.77 19.42
CA GLY A 6 40.06 -28.09 20.57
C GLY A 6 39.95 -29.56 21.03
N ILE A 7 39.61 -30.49 20.13
CA ILE A 7 39.42 -31.92 20.42
C ILE A 7 40.24 -32.80 19.47
N SER A 8 40.48 -34.04 19.89
CA SER A 8 41.22 -34.99 19.07
C SER A 8 40.40 -35.56 17.92
N GLN A 9 41.03 -35.91 16.80
CA GLN A 9 40.33 -36.49 15.64
C GLN A 9 39.60 -37.80 15.96
N PRO A 10 40.13 -38.69 16.82
CA PRO A 10 39.39 -39.85 17.27
C PRO A 10 38.12 -39.56 18.04
N ALA A 11 38.08 -38.44 18.77
CA ALA A 11 36.88 -38.02 19.50
C ALA A 11 35.74 -37.65 18.54
N ILE A 12 36.02 -36.93 17.42
CA ILE A 12 35.02 -36.65 16.41
C ILE A 12 34.52 -37.93 15.72
N SER A 13 35.42 -38.84 15.41
CA SER A 13 35.07 -40.09 14.73
C SER A 13 34.20 -41.02 15.58
N SER A 14 34.16 -40.83 16.89
CA SER A 14 33.28 -41.57 17.81
C SER A 14 31.89 -41.00 17.96
N TRP A 15 31.62 -39.82 17.40
CA TRP A 15 30.32 -39.20 17.49
C TRP A 15 29.29 -39.92 16.61
N ARG A 16 28.27 -40.46 17.22
CA ARG A 16 27.07 -40.91 16.53
C ARG A 16 26.14 -39.74 16.22
N ARG A 17 26.24 -38.66 17.02
CA ARG A 17 25.57 -37.39 16.88
C ARG A 17 26.47 -36.27 17.42
N VAL A 18 26.32 -35.04 16.94
CA VAL A 18 27.06 -33.89 17.47
C VAL A 18 26.69 -33.67 18.94
N PRO A 19 27.63 -33.61 19.88
CA PRO A 19 27.35 -33.33 21.29
C PRO A 19 26.66 -31.95 21.45
N ALA A 20 25.72 -31.86 22.40
CA ALA A 20 24.90 -30.66 22.58
C ALA A 20 25.73 -29.40 22.80
N ASP A 21 26.81 -29.48 23.57
CA ASP A 21 27.74 -28.39 23.86
C ASP A 21 28.61 -27.95 22.66
N ARG A 22 28.60 -28.71 21.57
CA ARG A 22 29.42 -28.47 20.37
C ARG A 22 28.60 -28.05 19.14
N VAL A 23 27.29 -28.13 19.20
CA VAL A 23 26.41 -27.87 18.04
C VAL A 23 26.66 -26.50 17.45
N LEU A 24 26.68 -25.44 18.24
CA LEU A 24 26.88 -24.07 17.78
C LEU A 24 28.26 -23.87 17.13
N SER A 25 29.29 -24.52 17.68
CA SER A 25 30.65 -24.43 17.11
C SER A 25 30.77 -25.19 15.78
N VAL A 26 30.07 -26.33 15.66
CA VAL A 26 30.02 -27.10 14.41
C VAL A 26 29.22 -26.38 13.35
N GLU A 27 28.07 -25.79 13.67
CA GLU A 27 27.28 -24.97 12.80
C GLU A 27 28.10 -23.79 12.24
N ALA A 28 28.78 -23.03 13.12
CA ALA A 28 29.62 -21.90 12.71
C ALA A 28 30.77 -22.29 11.77
N MET A 29 31.28 -23.53 11.89
CA MET A 29 32.40 -24.00 11.07
C MET A 29 32.00 -24.68 9.77
N THR A 30 30.84 -25.29 9.73
CA THR A 30 30.39 -26.11 8.59
C THR A 30 29.31 -25.47 7.77
N GLY A 31 28.60 -24.42 8.31
CA GLY A 31 27.41 -23.83 7.72
C GLY A 31 26.19 -24.76 7.75
N ILE A 32 26.28 -25.96 8.37
CA ILE A 32 25.14 -26.87 8.49
C ILE A 32 24.27 -26.38 9.65
N PRO A 33 22.98 -26.13 9.43
CA PRO A 33 22.06 -25.62 10.45
C PRO A 33 22.00 -26.53 11.67
N ARG A 34 21.93 -25.99 12.88
CA ARG A 34 21.82 -26.73 14.14
C ARG A 34 20.61 -27.65 14.18
N SER A 35 19.54 -27.31 13.49
CA SER A 35 18.35 -28.15 13.32
C SER A 35 18.65 -29.46 12.57
N ASP A 36 19.57 -29.45 11.62
CA ASP A 36 19.99 -30.63 10.88
C ASP A 36 21.03 -31.45 11.65
N LEU A 37 21.88 -30.75 12.44
CA LEU A 37 22.88 -31.39 13.30
C LEU A 37 22.24 -32.09 14.48
N ARG A 38 21.22 -31.52 15.10
CA ARG A 38 20.55 -32.03 16.30
C ARG A 38 19.05 -31.63 16.31
N PRO A 39 18.22 -32.23 15.46
CA PRO A 39 16.78 -31.95 15.40
C PRO A 39 16.03 -32.30 16.69
N ASP A 40 16.63 -33.16 17.53
CA ASP A 40 16.07 -33.54 18.84
C ASP A 40 16.26 -32.45 19.92
N ILE A 41 17.22 -31.54 19.78
CA ILE A 41 17.49 -30.44 20.72
C ILE A 41 17.05 -29.08 20.10
N TYR A 42 17.27 -28.97 18.82
CA TYR A 42 16.88 -27.79 18.02
C TYR A 42 15.83 -28.25 16.99
N PRO A 43 14.59 -28.57 17.45
CA PRO A 43 13.55 -28.86 16.51
C PRO A 43 13.47 -27.66 15.55
N ILE A 44 13.15 -27.89 14.29
CA ILE A 44 12.64 -26.87 13.42
C ILE A 44 11.29 -26.44 14.05
N HIS A 45 11.34 -25.69 15.15
CA HIS A 45 10.34 -24.71 15.38
C HIS A 45 10.45 -23.83 14.15
N ASP A 46 9.34 -23.67 13.42
CA ASP A 46 9.28 -22.67 12.41
C ASP A 46 10.20 -21.54 12.85
N GLN A 47 11.40 -21.54 12.26
CA GLN A 47 12.19 -20.32 12.26
C GLN A 47 11.15 -19.35 11.82
N ALA A 48 10.83 -18.39 12.69
CA ALA A 48 10.00 -17.28 12.30
C ALA A 48 10.31 -17.10 10.82
N VAL A 49 9.39 -17.59 9.99
CA VAL A 49 9.52 -17.53 8.56
C VAL A 49 9.94 -16.08 8.43
N ILE A 50 11.23 -15.85 8.10
CA ILE A 50 11.55 -14.65 7.36
C ILE A 50 10.62 -14.86 6.21
N ALA A 51 9.45 -14.22 6.31
CA ALA A 51 8.38 -14.40 5.41
C ALA A 51 9.04 -14.23 4.07
N SER A 52 9.20 -15.30 3.35
CA SER A 52 9.36 -15.22 1.90
C SER A 52 8.31 -14.23 1.55
N PRO A 53 8.63 -13.06 0.92
CA PRO A 53 7.61 -12.03 0.69
C PRO A 53 6.39 -12.81 0.24
N GLN A 54 5.36 -12.87 1.11
CA GLN A 54 4.22 -13.73 0.89
C GLN A 54 3.81 -13.33 -0.49
N ALA A 55 3.80 -14.27 -1.43
CA ALA A 55 3.37 -13.96 -2.77
C ALA A 55 2.02 -13.30 -2.55
N LEU A 56 1.94 -11.99 -2.81
CA LEU A 56 0.72 -11.21 -2.60
C LEU A 56 -0.38 -12.00 -3.24
N ASP A 57 -1.46 -12.26 -2.50
CA ASP A 57 -2.67 -12.79 -3.05
C ASP A 57 -2.99 -11.92 -4.29
N GLU A 58 -3.47 -12.53 -5.36
CA GLU A 58 -3.87 -11.80 -6.58
C GLU A 58 -4.88 -10.67 -6.26
N ILE A 59 -5.67 -10.86 -5.20
CA ILE A 59 -6.62 -9.87 -4.70
C ILE A 59 -5.89 -8.68 -4.08
N ASP A 60 -4.90 -8.91 -3.24
CA ASP A 60 -4.13 -7.84 -2.60
C ASP A 60 -3.33 -7.03 -3.62
N GLU A 61 -2.74 -7.71 -4.62
CA GLU A 61 -2.08 -7.00 -5.71
C GLU A 61 -3.08 -6.16 -6.54
N ALA A 62 -4.30 -6.65 -6.79
CA ALA A 62 -5.33 -5.88 -7.46
C ALA A 62 -5.77 -4.66 -6.64
N ARG A 63 -5.97 -4.83 -5.31
CA ARG A 63 -6.28 -3.73 -4.38
C ARG A 63 -5.20 -2.65 -4.38
N ALA A 64 -3.93 -3.07 -4.27
CA ALA A 64 -2.81 -2.13 -4.26
C ALA A 64 -2.69 -1.36 -5.60
N ARG A 65 -2.88 -2.04 -6.73
CA ARG A 65 -2.91 -1.39 -8.05
C ARG A 65 -4.05 -0.39 -8.19
N GLU A 66 -5.22 -0.71 -7.66
CA GLU A 66 -6.36 0.21 -7.68
C GLU A 66 -6.05 1.49 -6.90
N CYS A 67 -5.45 1.37 -5.70
CA CYS A 67 -4.95 2.52 -4.93
C CYS A 67 -3.97 3.37 -5.75
N GLU A 68 -3.02 2.74 -6.43
CA GLU A 68 -2.02 3.44 -7.25
C GLU A 68 -2.65 4.16 -8.45
N VAL A 69 -3.57 3.52 -9.15
CA VAL A 69 -4.25 4.13 -10.31
C VAL A 69 -5.04 5.35 -9.87
N ILE A 70 -5.91 5.20 -8.86
CA ILE A 70 -6.72 6.31 -8.35
C ILE A 70 -5.82 7.41 -7.78
N GLY A 71 -4.81 7.05 -6.99
CA GLY A 71 -3.84 7.99 -6.42
C GLY A 71 -3.09 8.79 -7.49
N ALA A 72 -2.61 8.14 -8.53
CA ALA A 72 -1.90 8.80 -9.63
C ALA A 72 -2.78 9.82 -10.37
N LEU A 73 -4.06 9.51 -10.59
CA LEU A 73 -5.02 10.40 -11.24
C LEU A 73 -5.37 11.61 -10.38
N LEU A 74 -5.32 11.48 -9.05
CA LEU A 74 -5.59 12.57 -8.10
C LEU A 74 -4.34 13.36 -7.73
N TRP A 75 -3.15 12.86 -8.03
CA TRP A 75 -1.88 13.55 -7.75
C TRP A 75 -1.53 14.60 -8.77
N ARG A 76 -1.83 14.33 -10.05
CA ARG A 76 -1.58 15.25 -11.18
C ARG A 76 -2.49 14.94 -12.36
N ALA A 77 -2.72 15.92 -13.20
CA ALA A 77 -3.46 15.72 -14.45
C ALA A 77 -2.81 14.60 -15.29
N PRO A 78 -3.61 13.65 -15.82
CA PRO A 78 -3.13 12.56 -16.66
C PRO A 78 -2.38 13.07 -17.89
N THR A 79 -1.25 12.40 -18.19
CA THR A 79 -0.46 12.62 -19.41
C THR A 79 -1.02 11.84 -20.59
N ALA A 80 -0.48 12.05 -21.80
CA ALA A 80 -0.83 11.25 -22.97
C ALA A 80 -0.53 9.75 -22.74
N ASP A 81 0.57 9.43 -22.07
CA ASP A 81 0.93 8.04 -21.76
C ASP A 81 -0.06 7.44 -20.74
N THR A 82 -0.45 8.21 -19.73
CA THR A 82 -1.48 7.78 -18.77
C THR A 82 -2.81 7.50 -19.48
N LEU A 83 -3.26 8.40 -20.36
CA LEU A 83 -4.47 8.21 -21.15
C LEU A 83 -4.38 6.96 -22.04
N ALA A 84 -3.23 6.70 -22.66
CA ALA A 84 -3.05 5.51 -23.48
C ALA A 84 -3.20 4.20 -22.66
N VAL A 85 -2.77 4.19 -21.39
CA VAL A 85 -3.00 3.07 -20.48
C VAL A 85 -4.47 2.94 -20.09
N LEU A 86 -5.12 4.05 -19.71
CA LEU A 86 -6.52 4.05 -19.26
C LEU A 86 -7.49 3.58 -20.35
N ARG A 87 -7.27 3.95 -21.62
CA ARG A 87 -8.05 3.49 -22.77
C ARG A 87 -8.05 1.98 -22.97
N ASN A 88 -7.05 1.29 -22.43
CA ASN A 88 -6.94 -0.16 -22.51
C ASN A 88 -7.44 -0.88 -21.24
N LEU A 89 -8.05 -0.16 -20.29
CA LEU A 89 -8.64 -0.80 -19.12
C LEU A 89 -9.71 -1.80 -19.55
N GLN A 90 -9.67 -2.96 -18.91
CA GLN A 90 -10.67 -4.00 -19.09
C GLN A 90 -11.60 -4.01 -17.88
N GLY A 91 -12.84 -4.42 -18.09
CA GLY A 91 -13.81 -4.57 -17.03
C GLY A 91 -14.74 -5.73 -17.31
N ASP A 92 -15.39 -6.21 -16.26
CA ASP A 92 -16.44 -7.22 -16.32
C ASP A 92 -17.82 -6.62 -15.99
N ALA A 93 -18.84 -7.45 -15.83
CA ALA A 93 -20.18 -7.02 -15.47
C ALA A 93 -20.36 -6.64 -13.97
N SER A 94 -19.30 -6.70 -13.16
CA SER A 94 -19.34 -6.21 -11.78
C SER A 94 -19.44 -4.68 -11.74
N PRO A 95 -19.94 -4.09 -10.63
CA PRO A 95 -19.97 -2.63 -10.50
C PRO A 95 -18.59 -1.98 -10.68
N LEU A 96 -17.51 -2.59 -10.15
CA LEU A 96 -16.14 -2.10 -10.30
C LEU A 96 -15.63 -2.24 -11.74
N GLY A 97 -15.87 -3.39 -12.39
CA GLY A 97 -15.52 -3.60 -13.80
C GLY A 97 -16.22 -2.62 -14.73
N MET A 98 -17.50 -2.31 -14.47
CA MET A 98 -18.24 -1.28 -15.23
C MET A 98 -17.67 0.13 -14.98
N ALA A 99 -17.14 0.43 -13.80
CA ALA A 99 -16.48 1.70 -13.53
C ALA A 99 -15.13 1.82 -14.26
N HIS A 100 -14.37 0.73 -14.38
CA HIS A 100 -13.17 0.70 -15.24
C HIS A 100 -13.50 0.99 -16.71
N LEU A 101 -14.56 0.37 -17.25
CA LEU A 101 -15.00 0.64 -18.62
C LEU A 101 -15.44 2.11 -18.80
N ALA A 102 -16.17 2.68 -17.84
CA ALA A 102 -16.55 4.08 -17.88
C ALA A 102 -15.33 5.03 -17.82
N LEU A 103 -14.29 4.67 -17.04
CA LEU A 103 -13.04 5.43 -17.01
C LEU A 103 -12.29 5.31 -18.35
N ALA A 104 -12.28 4.14 -18.99
CA ALA A 104 -11.71 3.96 -20.32
C ALA A 104 -12.43 4.81 -21.37
N GLU A 105 -13.76 4.82 -21.37
CA GLU A 105 -14.57 5.65 -22.26
C GLU A 105 -14.29 7.14 -22.04
N ALA A 106 -14.23 7.60 -20.79
CA ALA A 106 -13.88 8.98 -20.46
C ALA A 106 -12.46 9.34 -20.93
N ALA A 107 -11.52 8.39 -20.89
CA ALA A 107 -10.16 8.57 -21.39
C ALA A 107 -10.09 8.64 -22.92
N GLU A 108 -10.99 8.00 -23.65
CA GLU A 108 -11.09 8.12 -25.10
C GLU A 108 -11.50 9.54 -25.55
N GLU A 109 -12.41 10.18 -24.80
CA GLU A 109 -12.91 11.51 -25.09
C GLU A 109 -11.97 12.63 -24.64
N ALA A 110 -11.05 12.32 -23.70
CA ALA A 110 -10.19 13.30 -23.07
C ALA A 110 -8.87 13.54 -23.84
N THR A 111 -8.35 14.74 -23.70
CA THR A 111 -7.00 15.12 -24.13
C THR A 111 -6.16 15.58 -22.93
N PRO A 112 -4.81 15.51 -23.00
CA PRO A 112 -3.97 16.02 -21.91
C PRO A 112 -4.21 17.50 -21.59
N GLU A 113 -4.62 18.30 -22.59
CA GLU A 113 -4.96 19.71 -22.45
C GLU A 113 -6.24 19.87 -21.64
N SER A 114 -7.33 19.21 -22.06
CA SER A 114 -8.62 19.28 -21.35
C SER A 114 -8.51 18.79 -19.92
N LEU A 115 -7.69 17.76 -19.67
CA LEU A 115 -7.47 17.24 -18.31
C LEU A 115 -6.65 18.17 -17.42
N ARG A 116 -5.69 18.91 -17.97
CA ARG A 116 -4.98 19.95 -17.20
C ARG A 116 -5.92 21.06 -16.74
N ASP A 117 -6.81 21.47 -17.64
CA ASP A 117 -7.79 22.52 -17.32
C ASP A 117 -8.81 22.01 -16.28
N GLU A 118 -9.35 20.80 -16.47
CA GLU A 118 -10.28 20.16 -15.52
C GLU A 118 -9.63 19.93 -14.16
N PHE A 119 -8.38 19.43 -14.11
CA PHE A 119 -7.62 19.24 -12.87
C PHE A 119 -7.38 20.57 -12.16
N PHE A 120 -7.04 21.61 -12.92
CA PHE A 120 -6.82 22.92 -12.36
C PHE A 120 -8.10 23.48 -11.71
N GLU A 121 -9.24 23.44 -12.39
CA GLU A 121 -10.53 23.92 -11.86
C GLU A 121 -10.96 23.12 -10.63
N LEU A 122 -10.78 21.77 -10.65
CA LEU A 122 -11.18 20.91 -9.56
C LEU A 122 -10.30 21.07 -8.30
N PHE A 123 -8.98 21.10 -8.43
CA PHE A 123 -8.09 20.93 -7.29
C PHE A 123 -7.19 22.12 -6.98
N ILE A 124 -6.92 23.01 -7.95
CA ILE A 124 -6.01 24.14 -7.79
C ILE A 124 -6.77 25.46 -7.75
N GLY A 125 -7.47 25.79 -8.82
CA GLY A 125 -8.28 27.00 -8.97
C GLY A 125 -7.52 28.32 -8.85
N VAL A 126 -8.19 29.43 -9.11
CA VAL A 126 -7.69 30.76 -8.79
C VAL A 126 -8.01 31.09 -7.33
N GLY A 127 -7.04 30.85 -6.47
CA GLY A 127 -7.19 30.98 -5.01
C GLY A 127 -7.68 29.70 -4.31
N ARG A 128 -8.54 28.90 -4.92
CA ARG A 128 -9.02 27.63 -4.40
C ARG A 128 -9.69 26.80 -5.50
N GLY A 129 -9.37 25.51 -5.55
CA GLY A 129 -10.10 24.54 -6.38
C GLY A 129 -11.54 24.29 -5.88
N GLU A 130 -12.37 23.68 -6.71
CA GLU A 130 -13.73 23.30 -6.33
C GLU A 130 -13.71 22.30 -5.16
N LEU A 131 -12.75 21.38 -5.13
CA LEU A 131 -12.56 20.37 -4.11
C LEU A 131 -11.17 20.49 -3.46
N LEU A 132 -11.09 20.13 -2.19
CA LEU A 132 -9.85 20.07 -1.42
C LEU A 132 -9.65 18.62 -0.94
N PRO A 133 -8.79 17.82 -1.58
CA PRO A 133 -8.69 16.37 -1.36
C PRO A 133 -7.86 16.00 -0.12
N TYR A 134 -8.16 16.61 1.04
CA TYR A 134 -7.41 16.48 2.27
C TYR A 134 -8.28 16.02 3.44
N ALA A 135 -7.79 15.04 4.22
CA ALA A 135 -8.49 14.55 5.41
C ALA A 135 -8.79 15.67 6.41
N SER A 136 -7.83 16.58 6.65
CA SER A 136 -8.04 17.73 7.53
C SER A 136 -9.26 18.54 7.12
N TYR A 137 -9.39 18.87 5.83
CA TYR A 137 -10.51 19.67 5.33
C TYR A 137 -11.84 18.95 5.46
N TYR A 138 -11.94 17.69 5.06
CA TYR A 138 -13.19 16.92 5.10
C TYR A 138 -13.67 16.62 6.52
N LEU A 139 -12.75 16.46 7.46
CA LEU A 139 -13.08 16.11 8.85
C LEU A 139 -13.28 17.34 9.75
N THR A 140 -12.61 18.46 9.47
CA THR A 140 -12.65 19.64 10.36
C THR A 140 -13.10 20.93 9.69
N GLY A 141 -13.10 20.98 8.36
CA GLY A 141 -13.38 22.19 7.58
C GLY A 141 -12.15 23.09 7.35
N PHE A 142 -10.98 22.74 7.89
CA PHE A 142 -9.74 23.50 7.77
C PHE A 142 -8.59 22.62 7.30
N LEU A 143 -7.58 23.19 6.68
CA LEU A 143 -6.35 22.51 6.29
C LEU A 143 -5.35 22.48 7.48
N HIS A 144 -4.40 21.53 7.45
CA HIS A 144 -3.30 21.39 8.40
C HIS A 144 -3.74 21.14 9.85
N GLU A 145 -4.86 20.45 10.03
CA GLU A 145 -5.44 20.14 11.33
C GLU A 145 -4.99 18.77 11.87
N ARG A 146 -5.59 18.35 12.98
CA ARG A 146 -5.28 17.09 13.67
C ARG A 146 -5.17 15.85 12.77
N PRO A 147 -6.01 15.63 11.75
CA PRO A 147 -5.87 14.49 10.85
C PRO A 147 -4.48 14.40 10.20
N LEU A 148 -3.92 15.53 9.75
CA LEU A 148 -2.55 15.57 9.21
C LEU A 148 -1.49 15.14 10.24
N ALA A 149 -1.65 15.55 11.49
CA ALA A 149 -0.72 15.16 12.56
C ALA A 149 -0.73 13.65 12.80
N LEU A 150 -1.92 13.02 12.78
CA LEU A 150 -2.08 11.57 12.93
C LEU A 150 -1.45 10.80 11.75
N VAL A 151 -1.64 11.27 10.51
CA VAL A 151 -0.99 10.68 9.34
C VAL A 151 0.54 10.72 9.48
N ARG A 152 1.10 11.86 9.91
CA ARG A 152 2.55 12.02 10.12
C ARG A 152 3.10 11.13 11.23
N GLU A 153 2.32 10.90 12.28
CA GLU A 153 2.67 9.96 13.37
C GLU A 153 2.79 8.53 12.82
N ASP A 154 1.78 8.05 12.09
CA ASP A 154 1.79 6.71 11.51
C ASP A 154 2.87 6.59 10.40
N MET A 155 3.08 7.60 9.55
CA MET A 155 4.19 7.62 8.59
C MET A 155 5.56 7.48 9.27
N GLY A 156 5.77 8.20 10.38
CA GLY A 156 7.00 8.08 11.17
C GLY A 156 7.21 6.67 11.74
N ALA A 157 6.15 6.02 12.22
CA ALA A 157 6.20 4.64 12.71
C ALA A 157 6.43 3.62 11.58
N LEU A 158 6.00 3.92 10.35
CA LEU A 158 6.27 3.14 9.14
C LEU A 158 7.66 3.42 8.54
N GLY A 159 8.44 4.34 9.10
CA GLY A 159 9.74 4.75 8.55
C GLY A 159 9.63 5.55 7.26
N LEU A 160 8.45 6.11 6.95
CA LEU A 160 8.22 6.94 5.78
C LEU A 160 8.59 8.40 6.10
N ALA A 161 9.42 8.99 5.26
CA ALA A 161 9.77 10.40 5.36
C ALA A 161 8.87 11.25 4.45
N ARG A 162 8.63 12.49 4.89
CA ARG A 162 8.00 13.50 4.04
C ARG A 162 8.90 13.77 2.83
N ASP A 163 8.32 13.81 1.65
CA ASP A 163 8.97 14.40 0.48
C ASP A 163 8.74 15.93 0.51
N GLU A 164 9.76 16.69 0.93
CA GLU A 164 9.69 18.15 0.97
C GLU A 164 9.47 18.80 -0.41
N ARG A 165 9.69 18.03 -1.49
CA ARG A 165 9.50 18.50 -2.87
C ARG A 165 8.06 18.30 -3.35
N ALA A 166 7.28 17.47 -2.66
CA ALA A 166 5.92 17.13 -3.06
C ALA A 166 4.98 18.34 -3.03
N GLY A 167 5.23 19.31 -2.15
CA GLY A 167 4.42 20.53 -2.02
C GLY A 167 3.07 20.33 -1.34
N GLU A 168 2.52 19.13 -1.35
CA GLU A 168 1.23 18.78 -0.78
C GLU A 168 1.36 18.23 0.64
N PRO A 169 0.38 18.50 1.54
CA PRO A 169 0.27 17.88 2.84
C PRO A 169 0.07 16.35 2.72
N GLU A 170 0.57 15.60 3.69
CA GLU A 170 0.57 14.14 3.67
C GLU A 170 -0.82 13.53 3.88
N ASP A 171 -1.81 14.30 4.31
CA ASP A 171 -3.22 13.90 4.40
C ASP A 171 -4.01 14.10 3.09
N HIS A 172 -3.30 14.35 1.98
CA HIS A 172 -3.87 14.33 0.64
C HIS A 172 -4.27 12.90 0.26
N ILE A 173 -5.46 12.70 -0.33
CA ILE A 173 -6.01 11.37 -0.66
C ILE A 173 -5.04 10.52 -1.50
N ALA A 174 -4.32 11.11 -2.44
CA ALA A 174 -3.36 10.38 -3.26
C ALA A 174 -2.17 9.85 -2.46
N VAL A 175 -1.70 10.59 -1.44
CA VAL A 175 -0.64 10.15 -0.53
C VAL A 175 -1.14 9.00 0.35
N LEU A 176 -2.36 9.13 0.87
CA LEU A 176 -2.96 8.09 1.70
C LEU A 176 -3.17 6.79 0.93
N LEU A 177 -3.59 6.87 -0.34
CA LEU A 177 -3.73 5.69 -1.21
C LEU A 177 -2.37 5.06 -1.56
N ASP A 178 -1.31 5.85 -1.77
CA ASP A 178 0.05 5.35 -1.99
C ASP A 178 0.58 4.61 -0.75
N ILE A 179 0.36 5.14 0.45
CA ILE A 179 0.73 4.47 1.70
C ILE A 179 -0.07 3.18 1.88
N LEU A 180 -1.37 3.21 1.62
CA LEU A 180 -2.24 2.03 1.70
C LEU A 180 -1.77 0.92 0.74
N ALA A 181 -1.44 1.26 -0.51
CA ALA A 181 -0.89 0.31 -1.48
C ALA A 181 0.40 -0.37 -0.98
N LYS A 182 1.30 0.41 -0.38
CA LYS A 182 2.56 -0.10 0.20
C LYS A 182 2.32 -1.01 1.40
N LEU A 183 1.33 -0.69 2.25
CA LEU A 183 0.93 -1.54 3.38
C LEU A 183 0.31 -2.85 2.90
N ILE A 184 -0.58 -2.81 1.91
CA ILE A 184 -1.19 -4.00 1.30
C ILE A 184 -0.11 -4.92 0.72
N ARG A 185 0.92 -4.38 0.04
CA ARG A 185 2.04 -5.18 -0.50
C ARG A 185 3.06 -5.63 0.54
N GLY A 186 3.01 -5.09 1.76
CA GLY A 186 4.03 -5.35 2.76
C GLY A 186 5.38 -4.66 2.47
N ASP A 187 5.41 -3.66 1.59
CA ASP A 187 6.60 -2.85 1.27
C ASP A 187 7.03 -1.99 2.46
N VAL A 188 6.08 -1.66 3.32
CA VAL A 188 6.29 -0.96 4.59
C VAL A 188 5.55 -1.68 5.70
N SER A 189 6.09 -1.63 6.92
CA SER A 189 5.48 -2.22 8.10
C SER A 189 5.83 -1.42 9.35
N GLY A 190 4.91 -1.39 10.31
CA GLY A 190 5.12 -0.74 11.60
C GLY A 190 4.36 -1.46 12.70
N GLU A 191 4.81 -1.35 13.94
CA GLU A 191 4.15 -2.02 15.07
C GLU A 191 2.71 -1.50 15.23
N GLY A 192 1.75 -2.42 15.09
CA GLY A 192 0.32 -2.13 15.22
C GLY A 192 -0.26 -1.28 14.08
N ILE A 193 0.42 -1.19 12.93
CA ILE A 193 -0.06 -0.50 11.75
C ILE A 193 -0.06 -1.49 10.58
N ASP A 194 -1.23 -1.95 10.22
CA ASP A 194 -1.52 -2.72 9.01
C ASP A 194 -2.40 -1.91 8.04
N ALA A 195 -2.69 -2.49 6.88
CA ALA A 195 -3.50 -1.84 5.85
C ALA A 195 -4.91 -1.50 6.34
N ASP A 196 -5.55 -2.42 7.09
CA ASP A 196 -6.93 -2.25 7.55
C ASP A 196 -7.04 -1.14 8.60
N ARG A 197 -6.12 -1.10 9.57
CA ARG A 197 -6.05 -0.02 10.55
C ARG A 197 -5.76 1.33 9.88
N PHE A 198 -4.81 1.38 8.95
CA PHE A 198 -4.48 2.61 8.23
C PHE A 198 -5.67 3.13 7.44
N TYR A 199 -6.36 2.25 6.70
CA TYR A 199 -7.58 2.57 5.98
C TYR A 199 -8.67 3.13 6.90
N ALA A 200 -8.98 2.40 7.97
CA ALA A 200 -10.02 2.79 8.94
C ALA A 200 -9.73 4.13 9.65
N CYS A 201 -8.46 4.43 9.91
CA CYS A 201 -8.08 5.67 10.59
C CYS A 201 -8.01 6.89 9.66
N HIS A 202 -7.51 6.71 8.43
CA HIS A 202 -7.09 7.84 7.60
C HIS A 202 -7.92 8.03 6.33
N ILE A 203 -8.62 7.01 5.83
CA ILE A 203 -9.36 7.08 4.55
C ILE A 203 -10.86 6.89 4.76
N GLU A 204 -11.29 5.82 5.43
CA GLU A 204 -12.71 5.46 5.63
C GLU A 204 -13.56 6.64 6.16
N PRO A 205 -13.11 7.46 7.14
CA PRO A 205 -13.97 8.47 7.74
C PRO A 205 -14.43 9.58 6.78
N TRP A 206 -13.80 9.72 5.62
CA TRP A 206 -14.08 10.84 4.72
C TRP A 206 -13.96 10.53 3.22
N GLY A 207 -13.21 9.48 2.86
CA GLY A 207 -12.86 9.18 1.47
C GLY A 207 -14.07 8.95 0.57
N GLU A 208 -15.08 8.20 1.01
CA GLU A 208 -16.32 8.01 0.23
C GLU A 208 -17.02 9.34 -0.06
N ARG A 209 -17.06 10.25 0.92
CA ARG A 209 -17.65 11.57 0.73
C ARG A 209 -16.87 12.39 -0.31
N PHE A 210 -15.53 12.36 -0.25
CA PHE A 210 -14.70 13.04 -1.24
C PHE A 210 -14.98 12.53 -2.66
N PHE A 211 -15.01 11.22 -2.88
CA PHE A 211 -15.27 10.66 -4.19
C PHE A 211 -16.70 10.94 -4.68
N ALA A 212 -17.69 10.94 -3.79
CA ALA A 212 -19.06 11.33 -4.13
C ALA A 212 -19.14 12.80 -4.54
N ASP A 213 -18.44 13.71 -3.84
CA ASP A 213 -18.35 15.12 -4.22
C ASP A 213 -17.65 15.29 -5.58
N LEU A 214 -16.61 14.50 -5.87
CA LEU A 214 -15.89 14.51 -7.14
C LEU A 214 -16.78 14.04 -8.31
N GLU A 215 -17.63 13.03 -8.10
CA GLU A 215 -18.57 12.52 -9.12
C GLU A 215 -19.57 13.61 -9.54
N VAL A 216 -19.95 14.53 -8.64
CA VAL A 216 -20.96 15.56 -8.90
C VAL A 216 -20.40 16.98 -9.05
N ALA A 217 -19.08 17.15 -8.96
CA ALA A 217 -18.44 18.45 -9.11
C ALA A 217 -18.71 19.06 -10.47
N LYS A 218 -18.88 20.38 -10.53
CA LYS A 218 -19.30 21.07 -11.74
C LYS A 218 -18.27 21.06 -12.84
N ALA A 219 -16.99 21.18 -12.46
CA ALA A 219 -15.87 21.11 -13.38
C ALA A 219 -15.56 19.67 -13.84
N SER A 220 -16.17 18.66 -13.19
CA SER A 220 -15.85 17.26 -13.43
C SER A 220 -16.51 16.76 -14.72
N THR A 221 -15.70 16.25 -15.64
CA THR A 221 -16.11 15.51 -16.85
C THR A 221 -15.47 14.14 -16.84
N PHE A 222 -14.15 14.05 -17.05
CA PHE A 222 -13.36 12.85 -16.91
C PHE A 222 -13.32 12.39 -15.44
N TYR A 223 -13.13 13.32 -14.51
CA TYR A 223 -13.04 13.02 -13.08
C TYR A 223 -14.35 12.51 -12.46
N LYS A 224 -15.49 12.57 -13.15
CA LYS A 224 -16.70 11.84 -12.74
C LYS A 224 -16.48 10.34 -12.70
N ALA A 225 -15.79 9.80 -13.73
CA ALA A 225 -15.46 8.38 -13.78
C ALA A 225 -14.47 8.02 -12.67
N VAL A 226 -13.50 8.88 -12.35
CA VAL A 226 -12.57 8.69 -11.23
C VAL A 226 -13.32 8.74 -9.90
N GLY A 227 -14.24 9.66 -9.70
CA GLY A 227 -15.12 9.75 -8.52
C GLY A 227 -15.94 8.48 -8.32
N ARG A 228 -16.56 7.98 -9.41
CA ARG A 228 -17.32 6.74 -9.39
C ARG A 228 -16.48 5.53 -9.04
N LEU A 229 -15.29 5.41 -9.67
CA LEU A 229 -14.35 4.32 -9.42
C LEU A 229 -13.90 4.33 -7.96
N GLY A 230 -13.45 5.48 -7.44
CA GLY A 230 -13.01 5.63 -6.07
C GLY A 230 -14.10 5.33 -5.04
N SER A 231 -15.34 5.79 -5.26
CA SER A 231 -16.49 5.47 -4.39
C SER A 231 -16.74 3.97 -4.31
N LEU A 232 -16.73 3.27 -5.45
CA LEU A 232 -16.95 1.82 -5.49
C LEU A 232 -15.80 1.06 -4.84
N PHE A 233 -14.56 1.45 -5.12
CA PHE A 233 -13.39 0.84 -4.52
C PHE A 233 -13.41 0.97 -2.98
N LEU A 234 -13.61 2.18 -2.44
CA LEU A 234 -13.68 2.37 -0.99
C LEU A 234 -14.86 1.64 -0.34
N SER A 235 -16.00 1.54 -1.03
CA SER A 235 -17.14 0.74 -0.56
C SER A 235 -16.76 -0.75 -0.41
N ILE A 236 -15.98 -1.29 -1.34
CA ILE A 236 -15.47 -2.67 -1.28
C ILE A 236 -14.50 -2.82 -0.10
N GLU A 237 -13.52 -1.92 0.06
CA GLU A 237 -12.57 -1.91 1.16
C GLU A 237 -13.28 -1.85 2.53
N THR A 238 -14.27 -0.96 2.67
CA THR A 238 -15.10 -0.85 3.88
C THR A 238 -15.87 -2.14 4.18
N GLN A 239 -16.38 -2.83 3.16
CA GLN A 239 -17.08 -4.10 3.35
C GLN A 239 -16.11 -5.22 3.73
N ALA A 240 -14.95 -5.29 3.07
CA ALA A 240 -13.93 -6.29 3.34
C ALA A 240 -13.41 -6.20 4.78
N ALA A 241 -13.11 -4.99 5.28
CA ALA A 241 -12.67 -4.74 6.65
C ALA A 241 -13.69 -5.15 7.74
N ARG A 242 -14.96 -5.32 7.38
CA ARG A 242 -16.05 -5.75 8.30
C ARG A 242 -16.31 -7.25 8.32
N LEU A 243 -15.68 -8.00 7.41
CA LEU A 243 -15.81 -9.45 7.40
C LEU A 243 -15.01 -10.06 8.55
N PRO A 244 -15.56 -11.02 9.28
CA PRO A 244 -14.81 -11.74 10.32
C PRO A 244 -13.67 -12.53 9.65
N ALA A 245 -12.49 -12.44 10.25
CA ALA A 245 -11.32 -13.22 9.84
C ALA A 245 -11.51 -14.73 10.06
#